data_4e24ec5964a6ca6c55fbff11178e7083
#
_entry.id   4e24ec5964a6ca6c55fbff11178e7083
#
_cell.length_a   1.000
_cell.length_b   1.000
_cell.length_c   1.000
_cell.angle_alpha   90.00
_cell.angle_beta   90.00
_cell.angle_gamma   90.00
#
_symmetry.space_group_name_H-M   'P 1'
#
loop_
_entity.id
_entity.type
_entity.pdbx_description
1 polymer ?
#
loop_
_entity_poly.entity_id
_entity_poly.type
_entity_poly.pdbx_seq_one_letter_code
_entity_poly.pdbx_strand_id
1 'polypeptide(L)'
;LEFRRVLFRSDIHGSAYYCRRLLEAYEREGADRLVLLGDILYHGPRNDLPKDYNPKDVFAMLNEKKDAILCVRGNCDSEVDQMVLEFPIMAPYAILTQGSLVVYATHGDHYNTHRLPPLQKGDILLHGHTHLPVWEPFGQDNYYLNPGSASLPKDGNPHSYLVWEDQTFTWKDMDGKAFHELTL
;
A
#
# COMPACT_ATOMS: atom_id res chain seq x y z
N LEU A 1 15.40 13.90 2.57
CA LEU A 1 15.36 12.84 3.57
C LEU A 1 15.38 11.52 2.81
N GLU A 2 16.48 10.79 2.90
CA GLU A 2 16.50 9.40 2.44
C GLU A 2 15.72 8.58 3.45
N PHE A 3 14.67 7.94 3.00
CA PHE A 3 13.95 6.94 3.78
C PHE A 3 14.81 5.67 3.80
N ARG A 4 15.02 5.09 4.98
CA ARG A 4 15.74 3.83 5.11
C ARG A 4 14.82 2.65 4.96
N ARG A 5 13.63 2.76 5.55
CA ARG A 5 12.62 1.70 5.53
C ARG A 5 11.24 2.28 5.29
N VAL A 6 10.55 1.75 4.28
CA VAL A 6 9.20 2.16 3.89
C VAL A 6 8.28 0.96 3.98
N LEU A 7 7.13 1.12 4.62
CA LEU A 7 6.08 0.11 4.64
C LEU A 7 4.96 0.51 3.68
N PHE A 8 4.65 -0.37 2.75
CA PHE A 8 3.54 -0.20 1.80
C PHE A 8 2.35 -1.06 2.19
N ARG A 9 1.18 -0.48 2.04
CA ARG A 9 -0.09 -1.13 2.31
C ARG A 9 -1.19 -0.66 1.37
N SER A 10 -2.14 -1.55 1.08
CA SER A 10 -3.29 -1.27 0.23
C SER A 10 -4.58 -1.87 0.81
N ASP A 11 -5.71 -1.32 0.38
CA ASP A 11 -7.01 -1.95 0.50
C ASP A 11 -7.41 -2.26 1.97
N ILE A 12 -7.44 -1.20 2.83
CA ILE A 12 -7.90 -1.27 4.24
C ILE A 12 -9.43 -1.40 4.29
N HIS A 13 -10.12 -0.73 3.37
CA HIS A 13 -11.57 -0.80 3.20
C HIS A 13 -12.38 -0.61 4.50
N GLY A 14 -11.94 0.30 5.37
CA GLY A 14 -12.66 0.65 6.59
C GLY A 14 -12.57 -0.38 7.73
N SER A 15 -11.70 -1.38 7.63
CA SER A 15 -11.47 -2.35 8.70
C SER A 15 -10.64 -1.75 9.82
N ALA A 16 -11.25 -1.46 10.97
CA ALA A 16 -10.53 -1.00 12.15
C ALA A 16 -9.61 -2.07 12.72
N TYR A 17 -10.00 -3.34 12.64
CA TYR A 17 -9.16 -4.46 13.07
C TYR A 17 -7.84 -4.51 12.28
N TYR A 18 -7.91 -4.50 10.94
CA TYR A 18 -6.70 -4.58 10.12
C TYR A 18 -5.92 -3.28 10.07
N CYS A 19 -6.56 -2.12 10.24
CA CYS A 19 -5.87 -0.85 10.42
C CYS A 19 -5.00 -0.85 11.69
N ARG A 20 -5.52 -1.34 12.80
CA ARG A 20 -4.76 -1.48 14.06
C ARG A 20 -3.56 -2.41 13.87
N ARG A 21 -3.76 -3.57 13.27
CA ARG A 21 -2.68 -4.53 12.95
C ARG A 21 -1.63 -3.94 12.02
N LEU A 22 -2.03 -3.11 11.07
CA LEU A 22 -1.11 -2.38 10.19
C LEU A 22 -0.24 -1.40 10.99
N LEU A 23 -0.82 -0.62 11.89
CA LEU A 23 -0.06 0.33 12.70
C LEU A 23 0.88 -0.39 13.69
N GLU A 24 0.46 -1.52 14.25
CA GLU A 24 1.35 -2.41 15.03
C GLU A 24 2.53 -2.93 14.16
N ALA A 25 2.27 -3.31 12.91
CA ALA A 25 3.31 -3.73 11.98
C ALA A 25 4.26 -2.56 11.65
N TYR A 26 3.73 -1.36 11.39
CA TYR A 26 4.52 -0.15 11.14
C TYR A 26 5.49 0.13 12.29
N GLU A 27 5.02 0.09 13.53
CA GLU A 27 5.88 0.29 14.72
C GLU A 27 6.91 -0.84 14.87
N ARG A 28 6.49 -2.08 14.69
CA ARG A 28 7.39 -3.26 14.79
C ARG A 28 8.51 -3.22 13.76
N GLU A 29 8.22 -2.80 12.53
CA GLU A 29 9.24 -2.68 11.47
C GLU A 29 10.14 -1.45 11.67
N GLY A 30 9.77 -0.50 12.52
CA GLY A 30 10.51 0.75 12.67
C GLY A 30 10.63 1.52 11.36
N ALA A 31 9.55 1.51 10.56
CA ALA A 31 9.56 2.15 9.25
C ALA A 31 9.51 3.68 9.39
N ASP A 32 10.23 4.38 8.51
CA ASP A 32 10.25 5.85 8.48
C ASP A 32 8.99 6.44 7.86
N ARG A 33 8.38 5.68 6.94
CA ARG A 33 7.15 6.07 6.22
C ARG A 33 6.19 4.90 6.08
N LEU A 34 4.90 5.23 6.16
CA LEU A 34 3.79 4.38 5.81
C LEU A 34 3.18 4.89 4.50
N VAL A 35 3.25 4.08 3.45
CA VAL A 35 2.67 4.41 2.14
C VAL A 35 1.38 3.63 1.94
N LEU A 36 0.26 4.34 1.89
CA LEU A 36 -1.05 3.78 1.63
C LEU A 36 -1.36 3.87 0.13
N LEU A 37 -1.71 2.76 -0.47
CA LEU A 37 -2.01 2.67 -1.90
C LEU A 37 -3.51 2.80 -2.20
N GLY A 38 -4.25 3.50 -1.34
CA GLY A 38 -5.67 3.79 -1.53
C GLY A 38 -6.63 2.75 -0.96
N ASP A 39 -7.92 3.00 -1.19
CA ASP A 39 -9.06 2.22 -0.68
C ASP A 39 -9.06 2.13 0.84
N ILE A 40 -9.15 3.32 1.49
CA ILE A 40 -8.93 3.45 2.94
C ILE A 40 -10.20 3.20 3.74
N LEU A 41 -11.28 3.96 3.48
CA LEU A 41 -12.46 3.99 4.38
C LEU A 41 -13.64 3.20 3.86
N TYR A 42 -13.95 3.26 2.56
CA TYR A 42 -15.10 2.60 1.98
C TYR A 42 -14.78 1.17 1.55
N HIS A 43 -15.66 0.23 1.93
CA HIS A 43 -15.47 -1.19 1.59
C HIS A 43 -15.62 -1.52 0.10
N GLY A 44 -16.27 -0.62 -0.67
CA GLY A 44 -16.62 -0.86 -2.07
C GLY A 44 -17.87 -1.72 -2.25
N PRO A 45 -18.70 -1.45 -3.30
CA PRO A 45 -20.03 -2.08 -3.43
C PRO A 45 -19.97 -3.57 -3.81
N ARG A 46 -18.80 -4.05 -4.24
CA ARG A 46 -18.59 -5.44 -4.69
C ARG A 46 -17.93 -6.34 -3.64
N ASN A 47 -17.47 -5.77 -2.53
CA ASN A 47 -16.79 -6.50 -1.47
C ASN A 47 -17.76 -6.74 -0.30
N ASP A 48 -17.55 -7.86 0.38
CA ASP A 48 -18.16 -8.07 1.69
C ASP A 48 -17.57 -7.08 2.71
N LEU A 49 -18.30 -6.83 3.79
CA LEU A 49 -17.78 -6.01 4.88
C LEU A 49 -16.58 -6.71 5.53
N PRO A 50 -15.42 -6.04 5.62
CA PRO A 50 -14.28 -6.62 6.29
C PRO A 50 -14.50 -6.70 7.80
N LYS A 51 -13.66 -7.49 8.47
CA LYS A 51 -13.69 -7.64 9.93
C LYS A 51 -13.60 -6.28 10.62
N ASP A 52 -14.51 -6.04 11.56
CA ASP A 52 -14.57 -4.78 12.33
C ASP A 52 -14.63 -3.55 11.41
N TYR A 53 -15.61 -3.55 10.49
CA TYR A 53 -15.83 -2.40 9.60
C TYR A 53 -16.27 -1.19 10.41
N ASN A 54 -15.35 -0.27 10.62
CA ASN A 54 -15.55 0.97 11.37
C ASN A 54 -14.66 2.09 10.81
N PRO A 55 -15.09 2.78 9.73
CA PRO A 55 -14.33 3.86 9.13
C PRO A 55 -13.95 4.99 10.09
N LYS A 56 -14.77 5.24 11.12
CA LYS A 56 -14.49 6.29 12.12
C LYS A 56 -13.25 5.97 12.95
N ASP A 57 -13.10 4.73 13.38
CA ASP A 57 -11.91 4.30 14.10
C ASP A 57 -10.68 4.27 13.18
N VAL A 58 -10.88 3.90 11.89
CA VAL A 58 -9.80 3.90 10.90
C VAL A 58 -9.21 5.29 10.74
N PHE A 59 -10.04 6.32 10.44
CA PHE A 59 -9.49 7.65 10.24
C PHE A 59 -8.93 8.25 11.55
N ALA A 60 -9.51 7.95 12.70
CA ALA A 60 -8.95 8.40 13.97
C ALA A 60 -7.54 7.85 14.20
N MET A 61 -7.33 6.54 14.01
CA MET A 61 -6.02 5.90 14.16
C MET A 61 -4.99 6.41 13.13
N LEU A 62 -5.39 6.58 11.86
CA LEU A 62 -4.48 7.05 10.81
C LEU A 62 -4.08 8.51 11.01
N ASN A 63 -5.00 9.38 11.47
CA ASN A 63 -4.72 10.78 11.73
C ASN A 63 -3.67 10.97 12.84
N GLU A 64 -3.58 10.05 13.83
CA GLU A 64 -2.50 10.05 14.81
C GLU A 64 -1.11 9.85 14.19
N LYS A 65 -1.03 9.29 12.98
CA LYS A 65 0.21 9.02 12.24
C LYS A 65 0.35 9.87 10.96
N LYS A 66 -0.47 10.91 10.79
CA LYS A 66 -0.56 11.72 9.56
C LYS A 66 0.77 12.20 9.01
N ASP A 67 1.72 12.56 9.88
CA ASP A 67 3.03 13.10 9.47
C ASP A 67 3.96 12.02 8.87
N ALA A 68 3.68 10.75 9.14
CA ALA A 68 4.42 9.62 8.60
C ALA A 68 3.77 9.02 7.34
N ILE A 69 2.53 9.38 7.02
CA ILE A 69 1.76 8.78 5.94
C ILE A 69 1.97 9.53 4.62
N LEU A 70 2.24 8.76 3.56
CA LEU A 70 2.03 9.14 2.17
C LEU A 70 0.89 8.29 1.61
N CYS A 71 0.01 8.90 0.82
CA CYS A 71 -1.13 8.18 0.29
C CYS A 71 -1.37 8.53 -1.18
N VAL A 72 -1.77 7.52 -1.96
CA VAL A 72 -2.31 7.69 -3.31
C VAL A 72 -3.79 7.34 -3.30
N ARG A 73 -4.56 7.93 -4.22
CA ARG A 73 -6.00 7.72 -4.32
C ARG A 73 -6.32 6.34 -4.84
N GLY A 74 -7.20 5.62 -4.13
CA GLY A 74 -7.87 4.43 -4.63
C GLY A 74 -9.21 4.76 -5.31
N ASN A 75 -9.79 3.77 -5.98
CA ASN A 75 -11.08 3.94 -6.66
C ASN A 75 -12.27 4.08 -5.69
N CYS A 76 -12.12 3.66 -4.45
CA CYS A 76 -13.13 3.84 -3.41
C CYS A 76 -12.95 5.12 -2.59
N ASP A 77 -11.83 5.83 -2.77
CA ASP A 77 -11.54 7.06 -2.03
C ASP A 77 -12.20 8.27 -2.68
N SER A 78 -12.79 9.13 -1.86
CA SER A 78 -13.57 10.30 -2.29
C SER A 78 -13.13 11.59 -1.61
N GLU A 79 -13.62 12.71 -2.15
CA GLU A 79 -13.42 14.03 -1.53
C GLU A 79 -14.02 14.10 -0.11
N VAL A 80 -15.05 13.28 0.17
CA VAL A 80 -15.65 13.21 1.52
C VAL A 80 -14.69 12.52 2.50
N ASP A 81 -13.96 11.51 2.04
CA ASP A 81 -12.94 10.85 2.87
C ASP A 81 -11.78 11.81 3.18
N GLN A 82 -11.39 12.66 2.20
CA GLN A 82 -10.38 13.71 2.43
C GLN A 82 -10.80 14.73 3.49
N MET A 83 -12.10 14.92 3.74
CA MET A 83 -12.57 15.86 4.78
C MET A 83 -12.29 15.36 6.20
N VAL A 84 -12.11 14.07 6.39
CA VAL A 84 -11.88 13.46 7.71
C VAL A 84 -10.46 12.91 7.89
N LEU A 85 -9.73 12.69 6.80
CA LEU A 85 -8.32 12.29 6.81
C LEU A 85 -7.42 13.53 6.74
N GLU A 86 -6.54 13.70 7.73
CA GLU A 86 -5.70 14.89 7.92
C GLU A 86 -4.38 14.84 7.13
N PHE A 87 -4.26 13.94 6.18
CA PHE A 87 -3.15 13.82 5.23
C PHE A 87 -3.71 13.72 3.80
N PRO A 88 -2.96 14.14 2.76
CA PRO A 88 -3.44 14.08 1.38
C PRO A 88 -3.71 12.66 0.92
N ILE A 89 -4.89 12.40 0.35
CA ILE A 89 -5.28 11.08 -0.18
C ILE A 89 -5.64 11.11 -1.68
N MET A 90 -5.63 12.27 -2.31
CA MET A 90 -6.17 12.43 -3.67
C MET A 90 -5.11 12.42 -4.77
N ALA A 91 -3.84 12.15 -4.43
CA ALA A 91 -2.76 12.06 -5.41
C ALA A 91 -2.93 10.83 -6.31
N PRO A 92 -2.87 10.95 -7.64
CA PRO A 92 -3.06 9.82 -8.55
C PRO A 92 -1.90 8.82 -8.52
N TYR A 93 -0.72 9.26 -8.10
CA TYR A 93 0.48 8.45 -7.88
C TYR A 93 1.46 9.18 -6.97
N ALA A 94 2.44 8.44 -6.46
CA ALA A 94 3.61 8.97 -5.78
C ALA A 94 4.87 8.34 -6.38
N ILE A 95 5.97 9.11 -6.39
CA ILE A 95 7.28 8.61 -6.82
C ILE A 95 8.18 8.61 -5.59
N LEU A 96 8.71 7.44 -5.26
CA LEU A 96 9.68 7.26 -4.19
C LEU A 96 11.02 6.82 -4.77
N THR A 97 12.10 7.33 -4.22
CA THR A 97 13.45 6.98 -4.65
C THR A 97 14.31 6.58 -3.46
N GLN A 98 15.11 5.54 -3.64
CA GLN A 98 16.12 5.12 -2.69
C GLN A 98 17.33 4.56 -3.44
N GLY A 99 18.48 5.19 -3.30
CA GLY A 99 19.65 4.87 -4.14
C GLY A 99 19.34 5.05 -5.62
N SER A 100 19.50 3.98 -6.40
CA SER A 100 19.20 3.96 -7.85
C SER A 100 17.78 3.50 -8.18
N LEU A 101 17.03 3.00 -7.20
CA LEU A 101 15.67 2.50 -7.41
C LEU A 101 14.65 3.64 -7.43
N VAL A 102 13.75 3.58 -8.41
CA VAL A 102 12.60 4.47 -8.55
C VAL A 102 11.32 3.63 -8.51
N VAL A 103 10.45 3.94 -7.57
CA VAL A 103 9.16 3.27 -7.37
C VAL A 103 8.03 4.22 -7.72
N TYR A 104 7.23 3.86 -8.72
CA TYR A 104 5.95 4.50 -9.00
C TYR A 104 4.86 3.78 -8.21
N ALA A 105 4.42 4.39 -7.14
CA ALA A 105 3.34 3.89 -6.29
C ALA A 105 2.00 4.45 -6.79
N THR A 106 1.06 3.57 -7.14
CA THR A 106 -0.29 3.90 -7.61
C THR A 106 -1.30 3.01 -6.90
N HIS A 107 -2.61 3.23 -7.12
CA HIS A 107 -3.60 2.28 -6.62
C HIS A 107 -3.70 1.04 -7.52
N GLY A 108 -3.74 1.21 -8.85
CA GLY A 108 -3.86 0.13 -9.82
C GLY A 108 -5.12 0.19 -10.70
N ASP A 109 -6.07 1.07 -10.39
CA ASP A 109 -7.28 1.29 -11.20
C ASP A 109 -6.99 2.07 -12.49
N HIS A 110 -6.13 3.09 -12.41
CA HIS A 110 -5.75 3.93 -13.54
C HIS A 110 -4.42 3.51 -14.15
N TYR A 111 -3.36 3.46 -13.33
CA TYR A 111 -2.03 3.03 -13.74
C TYR A 111 -1.77 1.63 -13.21
N ASN A 112 -1.48 0.72 -14.13
CA ASN A 112 -1.23 -0.70 -13.89
C ASN A 112 -0.39 -1.28 -15.04
N THR A 113 -0.19 -2.59 -15.12
CA THR A 113 0.62 -3.25 -16.16
C THR A 113 0.03 -3.12 -17.57
N HIS A 114 -1.25 -2.77 -17.73
CA HIS A 114 -1.90 -2.53 -19.02
C HIS A 114 -1.89 -1.05 -19.44
N ARG A 115 -1.78 -0.15 -18.47
CA ARG A 115 -1.70 1.30 -18.67
C ARG A 115 -0.60 1.85 -17.79
N LEU A 116 0.61 1.85 -18.31
CA LEU A 116 1.79 2.26 -17.57
C LEU A 116 1.83 3.77 -17.29
N PRO A 117 2.31 4.20 -16.09
CA PRO A 117 2.81 5.55 -15.91
C PRO A 117 4.11 5.73 -16.73
N PRO A 118 4.71 6.92 -16.77
CA PRO A 118 5.93 7.17 -17.55
C PRO A 118 7.18 6.52 -16.93
N LEU A 119 7.21 5.18 -16.91
CA LEU A 119 8.33 4.39 -16.40
C LEU A 119 9.52 4.44 -17.34
N GLN A 120 10.71 4.47 -16.75
CA GLN A 120 11.96 4.18 -17.46
C GLN A 120 12.40 2.72 -17.23
N LYS A 121 13.38 2.29 -17.97
CA LYS A 121 14.00 0.97 -17.78
C LYS A 121 14.51 0.83 -16.33
N GLY A 122 14.14 -0.26 -15.66
CA GLY A 122 14.51 -0.54 -14.28
C GLY A 122 13.61 0.06 -13.22
N ASP A 123 12.67 0.96 -13.58
CA ASP A 123 11.70 1.50 -12.62
C ASP A 123 10.72 0.41 -12.16
N ILE A 124 10.25 0.58 -10.94
CA ILE A 124 9.31 -0.34 -10.29
C ILE A 124 7.91 0.27 -10.33
N LEU A 125 6.93 -0.52 -10.81
CA LEU A 125 5.52 -0.22 -10.66
C LEU A 125 4.98 -0.93 -9.43
N LEU A 126 4.49 -0.19 -8.45
CA LEU A 126 3.92 -0.73 -7.23
C LEU A 126 2.46 -0.28 -7.09
N HIS A 127 1.54 -1.24 -7.02
CA HIS A 127 0.13 -0.93 -6.82
C HIS A 127 -0.63 -2.04 -6.08
N GLY A 128 -1.80 -1.70 -5.51
CA GLY A 128 -2.75 -2.58 -4.85
C GLY A 128 -3.89 -3.03 -5.75
N HIS A 129 -5.13 -2.74 -5.35
CA HIS A 129 -6.37 -2.91 -6.10
C HIS A 129 -6.80 -4.35 -6.41
N THR A 130 -5.88 -5.21 -6.82
CA THR A 130 -6.19 -6.61 -7.17
C THR A 130 -6.39 -7.48 -5.94
N HIS A 131 -5.90 -7.05 -4.77
CA HIS A 131 -5.87 -7.78 -3.51
C HIS A 131 -4.99 -9.04 -3.52
N LEU A 132 -4.08 -9.14 -4.49
CA LEU A 132 -3.16 -10.26 -4.66
C LEU A 132 -1.72 -9.78 -4.46
N PRO A 133 -0.90 -10.44 -3.64
CA PRO A 133 0.52 -10.13 -3.59
C PRO A 133 1.20 -10.55 -4.90
N VAL A 134 2.05 -9.66 -5.45
CA VAL A 134 2.75 -9.89 -6.72
C VAL A 134 4.18 -9.39 -6.66
N TRP A 135 5.09 -10.07 -7.39
CA TRP A 135 6.51 -9.75 -7.57
C TRP A 135 7.01 -10.22 -8.93
N GLU A 136 6.50 -9.63 -9.99
CA GLU A 136 6.73 -10.11 -11.36
C GLU A 136 7.59 -9.14 -12.18
N PRO A 137 8.60 -9.65 -12.92
CA PRO A 137 9.29 -8.83 -13.92
C PRO A 137 8.36 -8.56 -15.11
N PHE A 138 8.50 -7.38 -15.71
CA PHE A 138 7.82 -7.03 -16.96
C PHE A 138 8.62 -6.00 -17.75
N GLY A 139 8.24 -5.81 -19.03
CA GLY A 139 8.80 -4.76 -19.89
C GLY A 139 10.31 -4.89 -20.09
N GLN A 140 11.03 -3.79 -19.88
CA GLN A 140 12.49 -3.69 -20.05
C GLN A 140 13.18 -3.62 -18.68
N ASP A 141 13.36 -4.76 -18.03
CA ASP A 141 13.93 -4.89 -16.68
C ASP A 141 13.12 -4.13 -15.59
N ASN A 142 11.83 -3.95 -15.80
CA ASN A 142 10.92 -3.38 -14.81
C ASN A 142 10.34 -4.49 -13.91
N TYR A 143 9.85 -4.12 -12.73
CA TYR A 143 9.12 -5.02 -11.84
C TYR A 143 7.75 -4.46 -11.51
N TYR A 144 6.74 -5.34 -11.47
CA TYR A 144 5.44 -5.09 -10.88
C TYR A 144 5.38 -5.70 -9.49
N LEU A 145 5.15 -4.87 -8.49
CA LEU A 145 5.02 -5.28 -7.10
C LEU A 145 3.63 -4.93 -6.58
N ASN A 146 3.07 -5.83 -5.76
CA ASN A 146 1.80 -5.60 -5.07
C ASN A 146 1.90 -6.13 -3.64
N PRO A 147 1.59 -5.32 -2.62
CA PRO A 147 1.65 -5.76 -1.22
C PRO A 147 0.55 -6.76 -0.83
N GLY A 148 -0.44 -7.00 -1.69
CA GLY A 148 -1.67 -7.69 -1.34
C GLY A 148 -2.67 -6.77 -0.63
N SER A 149 -3.74 -7.31 -0.07
CA SER A 149 -4.75 -6.55 0.66
C SER A 149 -4.60 -6.62 2.17
N ALA A 150 -4.87 -5.48 2.83
CA ALA A 150 -4.96 -5.39 4.28
C ALA A 150 -6.06 -6.25 4.84
N SER A 151 -7.27 -6.08 4.33
CA SER A 151 -8.47 -6.56 4.96
C SER A 151 -9.20 -7.64 4.15
N LEU A 152 -9.00 -7.68 2.84
CA LEU A 152 -9.75 -8.51 1.90
C LEU A 152 -8.82 -9.25 0.91
N PRO A 153 -7.86 -10.06 1.38
CA PRO A 153 -6.99 -10.83 0.49
C PRO A 153 -7.81 -11.83 -0.34
N LYS A 154 -7.35 -12.11 -1.56
CA LYS A 154 -7.99 -13.07 -2.48
C LYS A 154 -7.15 -14.33 -2.63
N ASP A 155 -7.77 -15.38 -3.16
CA ASP A 155 -7.13 -16.63 -3.55
C ASP A 155 -6.35 -17.32 -2.43
N GLY A 156 -6.83 -17.19 -1.17
CA GLY A 156 -6.20 -17.81 -0.01
C GLY A 156 -4.88 -17.16 0.43
N ASN A 157 -4.53 -16.00 -0.13
CA ASN A 157 -3.35 -15.27 0.28
C ASN A 157 -3.49 -14.69 1.71
N PRO A 158 -2.38 -14.48 2.41
CA PRO A 158 -2.42 -13.89 3.75
C PRO A 158 -2.80 -12.39 3.68
N HIS A 159 -3.32 -11.86 4.78
CA HIS A 159 -3.32 -10.43 5.05
C HIS A 159 -1.88 -9.97 5.14
N SER A 160 -1.41 -9.15 4.22
CA SER A 160 0.02 -8.91 4.03
C SER A 160 0.36 -7.43 3.86
N TYR A 161 1.60 -7.08 4.04
CA TYR A 161 2.20 -5.80 3.74
C TYR A 161 3.58 -6.00 3.09
N LEU A 162 4.12 -4.94 2.52
CA LEU A 162 5.41 -4.93 1.86
C LEU A 162 6.35 -3.96 2.59
N VAL A 163 7.55 -4.38 2.89
CA VAL A 163 8.62 -3.54 3.42
C VAL A 163 9.68 -3.35 2.34
N TRP A 164 10.09 -2.11 2.13
CA TRP A 164 11.23 -1.76 1.28
C TRP A 164 12.34 -1.18 2.14
N GLU A 165 13.50 -1.79 2.08
CA GLU A 165 14.72 -1.37 2.75
C GLU A 165 15.91 -1.59 1.81
N ASP A 166 16.66 -0.54 1.54
CA ASP A 166 17.75 -0.53 0.56
C ASP A 166 17.31 -1.04 -0.83
N GLN A 167 17.84 -2.16 -1.30
CA GLN A 167 17.48 -2.80 -2.56
C GLN A 167 16.52 -3.98 -2.39
N THR A 168 15.99 -4.19 -1.18
CA THR A 168 15.21 -5.39 -0.83
C THR A 168 13.76 -5.05 -0.52
N PHE A 169 12.87 -5.79 -1.16
CA PHE A 169 11.43 -5.79 -0.93
C PHE A 169 11.04 -7.09 -0.24
N THR A 170 10.39 -7.01 0.92
CA THR A 170 10.00 -8.17 1.72
C THR A 170 8.50 -8.16 1.96
N TRP A 171 7.80 -9.20 1.47
CA TRP A 171 6.38 -9.45 1.76
C TRP A 171 6.24 -10.18 3.08
N LYS A 172 5.44 -9.63 3.97
CA LYS A 172 5.18 -10.18 5.30
C LYS A 172 3.70 -10.29 5.58
N ASP A 173 3.32 -11.31 6.34
CA ASP A 173 1.98 -11.40 6.92
C ASP A 173 1.83 -10.43 8.11
N MET A 174 0.60 -10.32 8.65
CA MET A 174 0.32 -9.39 9.75
C MET A 174 1.02 -9.74 11.06
N ASP A 175 1.57 -10.95 11.21
CA ASP A 175 2.37 -11.36 12.35
C ASP A 175 3.87 -11.04 12.17
N GLY A 176 4.23 -10.51 10.99
CA GLY A 176 5.59 -10.10 10.63
C GLY A 176 6.45 -11.22 10.04
N LYS A 177 5.84 -12.37 9.74
CA LYS A 177 6.53 -13.47 9.09
C LYS A 177 6.68 -13.18 7.59
N ALA A 178 7.92 -13.15 7.12
CA ALA A 178 8.21 -13.03 5.70
C ALA A 178 7.80 -14.31 4.95
N PHE A 179 7.17 -14.15 3.80
CA PHE A 179 6.82 -15.23 2.90
C PHE A 179 7.39 -15.07 1.48
N HIS A 180 7.89 -13.89 1.14
CA HIS A 180 8.65 -13.64 -0.07
C HIS A 180 9.64 -12.49 0.11
N GLU A 181 10.76 -12.53 -0.61
CA GLU A 181 11.78 -11.49 -0.65
C GLU A 181 12.31 -11.34 -2.07
N LEU A 182 12.51 -10.09 -2.50
CA LEU A 182 13.09 -9.73 -3.79
C LEU A 182 14.15 -8.65 -3.58
N THR A 183 15.38 -8.92 -4.01
CA THR A 183 16.48 -7.95 -4.03
C THR A 183 16.78 -7.56 -5.48
N LEU A 184 16.89 -6.25 -5.76
CA LEU A 184 17.07 -5.65 -7.10
C LEU A 184 18.38 -4.90 -7.22
#